data_bfe56577ccb40fcd2106176ce463c010
#
_entry.id   bfe56577ccb40fcd2106176ce463c010
#
_cell.length_a   1.000
_cell.length_b   1.000
_cell.length_c   1.000
_cell.angle_alpha   90.00
_cell.angle_beta   90.00
_cell.angle_gamma   90.00
#
_symmetry.space_group_name_H-M   'P 1'
#
loop_
_entity.id
_entity.type
_entity.pdbx_description
1 polymer ?
#
loop_
_entity_poly.entity_id
_entity_poly.type
_entity_poly.pdbx_seq_one_letter_code
_entity_poly.pdbx_strand_id
1 'polypeptide(L)'
;QERAFIKELARSVGAELEGTLEDIKASTKYILNILPRPIVIIDEAGCLSYSSLQLLHEFWNGTQDTCGWYMMGADGLRTKLQKGKGKSKKQSYKELFSRFSSKYNHVVPYNPSERMDFYRKLIRDVLSVNVANRSLIDRIVTRCLATDSQEAETGLRRAESLLILMEE
;
A
#
# COMPACT_ATOMS: atom_id res chain seq x y z
N GLN A 1 -15.32 -2.27 10.78
CA GLN A 1 -14.25 -2.05 9.78
C GLN A 1 -14.46 -0.72 9.04
N GLU A 2 -15.65 -0.48 8.52
CA GLU A 2 -16.01 0.72 7.75
C GLU A 2 -15.74 2.03 8.51
N ARG A 3 -16.29 2.15 9.74
CA ARG A 3 -16.09 3.32 10.59
C ARG A 3 -14.62 3.53 10.97
N ALA A 4 -13.87 2.45 11.17
CA ALA A 4 -12.45 2.53 11.47
C ALA A 4 -11.66 3.05 10.26
N PHE A 5 -11.95 2.57 9.06
CA PHE A 5 -11.34 3.03 7.81
C PHE A 5 -11.58 4.52 7.57
N ILE A 6 -12.84 4.99 7.73
CA ILE A 6 -13.16 6.42 7.55
C ILE A 6 -12.42 7.29 8.56
N LYS A 7 -12.40 6.88 9.83
CA LYS A 7 -11.70 7.63 10.87
C LYS A 7 -10.19 7.69 10.64
N GLU A 8 -9.60 6.63 10.13
CA GLU A 8 -8.18 6.60 9.82
C GLU A 8 -7.85 7.51 8.63
N LEU A 9 -8.66 7.46 7.58
CA LEU A 9 -8.54 8.37 6.44
C LEU A 9 -8.70 9.83 6.88
N ALA A 10 -9.74 10.13 7.67
CA ALA A 10 -9.98 11.47 8.20
C ALA A 10 -8.79 11.98 9.02
N ARG A 11 -8.27 11.14 9.92
CA ARG A 11 -7.10 11.47 10.74
C ARG A 11 -5.87 11.75 9.88
N SER A 12 -5.62 10.94 8.86
CA SER A 12 -4.44 11.07 7.98
C SER A 12 -4.44 12.38 7.17
N VAL A 13 -5.61 12.95 6.91
CA VAL A 13 -5.74 14.23 6.18
C VAL A 13 -6.02 15.43 7.10
N GLY A 14 -6.10 15.23 8.41
CA GLY A 14 -6.37 16.29 9.39
C GLY A 14 -7.83 16.75 9.41
N ALA A 15 -8.78 15.88 9.01
CA ALA A 15 -10.21 16.17 9.09
C ALA A 15 -10.75 15.95 10.52
N GLU A 16 -11.86 16.61 10.84
CA GLU A 16 -12.55 16.43 12.12
C GLU A 16 -13.08 15.00 12.27
N LEU A 17 -12.94 14.47 13.52
CA LEU A 17 -13.38 13.12 13.88
C LEU A 17 -14.64 13.10 14.71
N GLU A 18 -15.19 14.29 15.02
CA GLU A 18 -16.40 14.46 15.81
C GLU A 18 -17.65 14.40 14.94
N GLY A 19 -18.79 14.10 15.57
CA GLY A 19 -20.07 14.01 14.90
C GLY A 19 -20.43 12.63 14.37
N THR A 20 -21.37 12.61 13.46
CA THR A 20 -21.83 11.39 12.79
C THR A 20 -20.82 10.89 11.76
N LEU A 21 -21.00 9.67 11.26
CA LEU A 21 -20.14 9.11 10.22
C LEU A 21 -20.20 9.95 8.92
N GLU A 22 -21.37 10.48 8.62
CA GLU A 22 -21.58 11.36 7.46
C GLU A 22 -20.87 12.71 7.64
N ASP A 23 -20.85 13.26 8.84
CA ASP A 23 -20.10 14.49 9.13
C ASP A 23 -18.60 14.30 8.92
N ILE A 24 -18.05 13.17 9.40
CA ILE A 24 -16.65 12.83 9.21
C ILE A 24 -16.32 12.64 7.73
N LYS A 25 -17.19 11.98 6.95
CA LYS A 25 -17.03 11.83 5.50
C LYS A 25 -17.04 13.19 4.79
N ALA A 26 -17.99 14.05 5.14
CA ALA A 26 -18.13 15.38 4.55
C ALA A 26 -16.89 16.24 4.82
N SER A 27 -16.43 16.28 6.08
CA SER A 27 -15.21 16.96 6.49
C SER A 27 -13.99 16.42 5.75
N THR A 28 -13.84 15.11 5.64
CA THR A 28 -12.72 14.47 4.93
C THR A 28 -12.71 14.85 3.44
N LYS A 29 -13.86 14.78 2.76
CA LYS A 29 -14.00 15.21 1.36
C LYS A 29 -13.67 16.68 1.18
N TYR A 30 -14.15 17.53 2.09
CA TYR A 30 -13.86 18.94 2.07
C TYR A 30 -12.36 19.22 2.15
N ILE A 31 -11.66 18.62 3.12
CA ILE A 31 -10.22 18.79 3.28
C ILE A 31 -9.46 18.31 2.02
N LEU A 32 -9.81 17.13 1.49
CA LEU A 32 -9.19 16.62 0.26
C LEU A 32 -9.40 17.54 -0.96
N ASN A 33 -10.51 18.27 -1.00
CA ASN A 33 -10.80 19.19 -2.12
C ASN A 33 -10.09 20.55 -1.99
N ILE A 34 -9.72 20.98 -0.78
CA ILE A 34 -9.01 22.26 -0.57
C ILE A 34 -7.49 22.11 -0.53
N LEU A 35 -6.98 20.92 -0.29
CA LEU A 35 -5.53 20.65 -0.32
C LEU A 35 -4.96 20.81 -1.72
N PRO A 36 -3.74 21.38 -1.87
CA PRO A 36 -3.12 21.55 -3.17
C PRO A 36 -2.63 20.20 -3.73
N ARG A 37 -3.40 19.60 -4.63
CA ARG A 37 -3.08 18.33 -5.32
C ARG A 37 -2.74 17.18 -4.36
N PRO A 38 -3.63 16.81 -3.45
CA PRO A 38 -3.39 15.72 -2.51
C PRO A 38 -3.31 14.38 -3.24
N ILE A 39 -2.51 13.47 -2.68
CA ILE A 39 -2.43 12.08 -3.11
C ILE A 39 -2.71 11.19 -1.90
N VAL A 40 -3.70 10.32 -2.01
CA VAL A 40 -3.99 9.29 -1.02
C VAL A 40 -3.43 7.96 -1.51
N ILE A 41 -2.55 7.38 -0.71
CA ILE A 41 -1.96 6.06 -0.98
C ILE A 41 -2.54 5.07 0.03
N ILE A 42 -3.16 4.01 -0.47
CA ILE A 42 -3.71 2.93 0.34
C ILE A 42 -2.82 1.72 0.16
N ASP A 43 -2.05 1.45 1.20
CA ASP A 43 -1.24 0.24 1.25
C ASP A 43 -2.07 -0.96 1.68
N GLU A 44 -1.65 -2.15 1.30
CA GLU A 44 -2.36 -3.41 1.55
C GLU A 44 -3.85 -3.40 1.14
N ALA A 45 -4.19 -2.69 0.07
CA ALA A 45 -5.57 -2.54 -0.41
C ALA A 45 -6.28 -3.88 -0.67
N GLY A 46 -5.53 -4.98 -0.84
CA GLY A 46 -6.05 -6.34 -0.91
C GLY A 46 -6.78 -6.79 0.37
N CYS A 47 -6.44 -6.22 1.52
CA CYS A 47 -7.04 -6.53 2.82
C CYS A 47 -8.35 -5.78 3.08
N LEU A 48 -8.67 -4.73 2.31
CA LEU A 48 -9.89 -3.94 2.50
C LEU A 48 -11.15 -4.81 2.32
N SER A 49 -12.16 -4.58 3.16
CA SER A 49 -13.48 -5.18 2.98
C SER A 49 -14.18 -4.61 1.75
N TYR A 50 -15.23 -5.30 1.29
CA TYR A 50 -16.06 -4.78 0.19
C TYR A 50 -16.68 -3.42 0.53
N SER A 51 -17.18 -3.24 1.74
CA SER A 51 -17.74 -1.96 2.21
C SER A 51 -16.69 -0.84 2.25
N SER A 52 -15.47 -1.14 2.67
CA SER A 52 -14.37 -0.15 2.64
C SER A 52 -14.01 0.25 1.21
N LEU A 53 -14.08 -0.68 0.25
CA LEU A 53 -13.86 -0.37 -1.17
C LEU A 53 -15.00 0.45 -1.78
N GLN A 54 -16.25 0.24 -1.35
CA GLN A 54 -17.38 1.10 -1.74
C GLN A 54 -17.21 2.52 -1.22
N LEU A 55 -16.77 2.68 0.02
CA LEU A 55 -16.45 3.98 0.59
C LEU A 55 -15.31 4.67 -0.17
N LEU A 56 -14.27 3.94 -0.50
CA LEU A 56 -13.18 4.46 -1.31
C LEU A 56 -13.68 5.01 -2.66
N HIS A 57 -14.59 4.28 -3.31
CA HIS A 57 -15.25 4.73 -4.53
C HIS A 57 -16.10 5.99 -4.31
N GLU A 58 -16.78 6.09 -3.17
CA GLU A 58 -17.53 7.30 -2.78
C GLU A 58 -16.61 8.51 -2.59
N PHE A 59 -15.47 8.34 -1.91
CA PHE A 59 -14.45 9.39 -1.76
C PHE A 59 -13.86 9.80 -3.10
N TRP A 60 -13.51 8.81 -3.94
CA TRP A 60 -13.00 9.06 -5.28
C TRP A 60 -13.99 9.90 -6.11
N ASN A 61 -15.28 9.54 -6.14
CA ASN A 61 -16.30 10.31 -6.86
C ASN A 61 -16.42 11.76 -6.34
N GLY A 62 -16.25 11.98 -5.05
CA GLY A 62 -16.32 13.31 -4.44
C GLY A 62 -15.05 14.16 -4.59
N THR A 63 -13.95 13.58 -5.10
CA THR A 63 -12.62 14.24 -5.16
C THR A 63 -11.88 13.96 -6.47
N GLN A 64 -12.58 13.50 -7.53
CA GLN A 64 -11.96 12.97 -8.76
C GLN A 64 -11.06 13.97 -9.49
N ASP A 65 -11.36 15.28 -9.39
CA ASP A 65 -10.63 16.34 -10.09
C ASP A 65 -9.55 16.99 -9.23
N THR A 66 -9.50 16.66 -7.94
CA THR A 66 -8.64 17.33 -6.96
C THR A 66 -7.63 16.38 -6.30
N CYS A 67 -7.98 15.11 -6.11
CA CYS A 67 -7.18 14.14 -5.35
C CYS A 67 -6.76 12.95 -6.22
N GLY A 68 -5.48 12.63 -6.19
CA GLY A 68 -4.94 11.38 -6.74
C GLY A 68 -5.15 10.22 -5.76
N TRP A 69 -5.61 9.06 -6.26
CA TRP A 69 -5.84 7.87 -5.46
C TRP A 69 -5.00 6.71 -5.98
N TYR A 70 -4.18 6.15 -5.12
CA TYR A 70 -3.34 4.99 -5.41
C TYR A 70 -3.65 3.84 -4.47
N MET A 71 -3.76 2.64 -5.03
CA MET A 71 -3.88 1.41 -4.26
C MET A 71 -2.64 0.56 -4.50
N MET A 72 -2.01 0.13 -3.43
CA MET A 72 -0.92 -0.82 -3.44
C MET A 72 -1.36 -2.12 -2.75
N GLY A 73 -0.77 -3.22 -3.13
CA GLY A 73 -1.04 -4.50 -2.51
C GLY A 73 -0.39 -5.64 -3.27
N ALA A 74 -0.28 -6.78 -2.62
CA ALA A 74 0.20 -8.02 -3.22
C ALA A 74 -0.83 -8.62 -4.21
N ASP A 75 -0.53 -9.78 -4.75
CA ASP A 75 -1.37 -10.51 -5.72
C ASP A 75 -2.83 -10.72 -5.28
N GLY A 76 -3.10 -10.68 -3.98
CA GLY A 76 -4.45 -10.73 -3.42
C GLY A 76 -5.34 -9.59 -3.87
N LEU A 77 -4.81 -8.38 -4.06
CA LEU A 77 -5.57 -7.24 -4.60
C LEU A 77 -6.00 -7.55 -6.03
N ARG A 78 -5.06 -7.96 -6.90
CA ARG A 78 -5.36 -8.32 -8.29
C ARG A 78 -6.41 -9.42 -8.39
N THR A 79 -6.26 -10.48 -7.60
CA THR A 79 -7.20 -11.60 -7.54
C THR A 79 -8.59 -11.13 -7.13
N LYS A 80 -8.69 -10.24 -6.13
CA LYS A 80 -9.93 -9.65 -5.65
C LYS A 80 -10.63 -8.82 -6.73
N LEU A 81 -9.87 -8.04 -7.50
CA LEU A 81 -10.37 -7.23 -8.60
C LEU A 81 -10.87 -8.08 -9.78
N GLN A 82 -10.23 -9.22 -10.03
CA GLN A 82 -10.59 -10.13 -11.12
C GLN A 82 -11.80 -11.03 -10.79
N LYS A 83 -12.00 -11.36 -9.51
CA LYS A 83 -13.09 -12.24 -9.03
C LYS A 83 -14.50 -11.64 -9.13
N GLY A 84 -14.72 -10.63 -9.94
CA GLY A 84 -15.99 -9.90 -10.10
C GLY A 84 -17.18 -10.66 -10.68
N LYS A 85 -17.26 -11.99 -10.56
CA LYS A 85 -18.40 -12.81 -10.96
C LYS A 85 -18.90 -13.67 -9.80
N GLY A 86 -19.38 -13.04 -8.74
CA GLY A 86 -20.20 -13.73 -7.75
C GLY A 86 -21.68 -13.61 -8.12
N LYS A 87 -22.48 -14.67 -7.92
CA LYS A 87 -23.94 -14.72 -8.10
C LYS A 87 -24.74 -13.79 -7.16
N SER A 88 -24.08 -12.85 -6.50
CA SER A 88 -24.67 -11.90 -5.56
C SER A 88 -25.11 -10.64 -6.29
N LYS A 89 -26.27 -10.06 -5.90
CA LYS A 89 -26.80 -8.76 -6.35
C LYS A 89 -25.91 -7.56 -5.97
N LYS A 90 -24.72 -7.79 -5.39
CA LYS A 90 -23.74 -6.74 -5.06
C LYS A 90 -22.99 -6.35 -6.33
N GLN A 91 -22.79 -5.05 -6.48
CA GLN A 91 -21.94 -4.44 -7.50
C GLN A 91 -20.62 -5.21 -7.61
N SER A 92 -20.20 -5.58 -8.81
CA SER A 92 -18.96 -6.36 -8.96
C SER A 92 -17.75 -5.51 -8.58
N TYR A 93 -16.70 -6.12 -8.03
CA TYR A 93 -15.45 -5.42 -7.80
C TYR A 93 -14.91 -4.71 -9.06
N LYS A 94 -15.15 -5.32 -10.23
CA LYS A 94 -14.77 -4.73 -11.52
C LYS A 94 -15.43 -3.37 -11.76
N GLU A 95 -16.67 -3.20 -11.35
CA GLU A 95 -17.42 -1.95 -11.49
C GLU A 95 -16.91 -0.88 -10.50
N LEU A 96 -16.65 -1.27 -9.25
CA LEU A 96 -16.02 -0.38 -8.26
C LEU A 96 -14.66 0.15 -8.73
N PHE A 97 -13.90 -0.69 -9.42
CA PHE A 97 -12.56 -0.35 -9.90
C PHE A 97 -12.53 0.16 -11.36
N SER A 98 -13.67 0.28 -12.04
CA SER A 98 -13.72 0.83 -13.40
C SER A 98 -13.17 2.26 -13.49
N ARG A 99 -13.12 2.97 -12.37
CA ARG A 99 -12.60 4.34 -12.22
C ARG A 99 -11.09 4.37 -12.01
N PHE A 100 -10.50 3.29 -11.52
CA PHE A 100 -9.05 3.15 -11.43
C PHE A 100 -8.49 2.62 -12.75
N SER A 101 -7.25 2.96 -13.07
CA SER A 101 -6.59 2.43 -14.27
C SER A 101 -6.63 0.90 -14.26
N SER A 102 -7.00 0.30 -15.39
CA SER A 102 -6.93 -1.15 -15.58
C SER A 102 -5.49 -1.68 -15.66
N LYS A 103 -4.51 -0.79 -15.70
CA LYS A 103 -3.10 -1.14 -15.77
C LYS A 103 -2.56 -1.37 -14.37
N TYR A 104 -2.17 -2.60 -14.10
CA TYR A 104 -1.33 -2.95 -12.97
C TYR A 104 0.13 -2.70 -13.33
N ASN A 105 0.77 -1.84 -12.59
CA ASN A 105 2.22 -1.70 -12.66
C ASN A 105 2.83 -2.60 -11.59
N HIS A 106 3.64 -3.55 -12.04
CA HIS A 106 4.43 -4.35 -11.11
C HIS A 106 5.70 -3.59 -10.77
N VAL A 107 5.90 -3.35 -9.48
CA VAL A 107 7.13 -2.73 -8.97
C VAL A 107 8.26 -3.75 -9.00
N VAL A 108 7.95 -5.02 -8.69
CA VAL A 108 8.92 -6.11 -8.68
C VAL A 108 8.91 -6.85 -10.02
N PRO A 109 10.05 -7.04 -10.70
CA PRO A 109 10.14 -7.78 -11.94
C PRO A 109 9.61 -9.22 -11.82
N TYR A 110 8.99 -9.71 -12.89
CA TYR A 110 8.52 -11.11 -12.96
C TYR A 110 9.65 -12.10 -13.16
N ASN A 111 10.66 -11.73 -13.95
CA ASN A 111 11.80 -12.57 -14.21
C ASN A 111 12.60 -12.82 -12.91
N PRO A 112 12.88 -14.07 -12.53
CA PRO A 112 13.60 -14.39 -11.30
C PRO A 112 14.98 -13.72 -11.19
N SER A 113 15.73 -13.62 -12.29
CA SER A 113 17.03 -12.96 -12.31
C SER A 113 16.91 -11.45 -12.05
N GLU A 114 16.05 -10.77 -12.81
CA GLU A 114 15.80 -9.33 -12.65
C GLU A 114 15.23 -9.01 -11.28
N ARG A 115 14.38 -9.89 -10.73
CA ARG A 115 13.83 -9.75 -9.38
C ARG A 115 14.91 -9.84 -8.32
N MET A 116 15.87 -10.74 -8.46
CA MET A 116 16.99 -10.86 -7.54
C MET A 116 17.88 -9.62 -7.57
N ASP A 117 18.15 -9.08 -8.76
CA ASP A 117 18.93 -7.86 -8.94
C ASP A 117 18.19 -6.63 -8.41
N PHE A 118 16.86 -6.58 -8.61
CA PHE A 118 16.01 -5.55 -8.02
C PHE A 118 16.11 -5.55 -6.49
N TYR A 119 15.94 -6.69 -5.83
CA TYR A 119 16.06 -6.78 -4.36
C TYR A 119 17.47 -6.47 -3.87
N ARG A 120 18.50 -6.94 -4.58
CA ARG A 120 19.90 -6.64 -4.25
C ARG A 120 20.16 -5.14 -4.26
N LYS A 121 19.69 -4.46 -5.29
CA LYS A 121 19.81 -3.01 -5.40
C LYS A 121 19.04 -2.30 -4.30
N LEU A 122 17.77 -2.64 -4.11
CA LEU A 122 16.90 -2.03 -3.11
C LEU A 122 17.48 -2.14 -1.68
N ILE A 123 17.93 -3.34 -1.29
CA ILE A 123 18.52 -3.57 0.03
C ILE A 123 19.83 -2.77 0.15
N ARG A 124 20.65 -2.76 -0.88
CA ARG A 124 21.91 -1.99 -0.88
C ARG A 124 21.65 -0.49 -0.73
N ASP A 125 20.68 0.06 -1.43
CA ASP A 125 20.31 1.48 -1.36
C ASP A 125 19.87 1.85 0.07
N VAL A 126 19.01 1.04 0.69
CA VAL A 126 18.57 1.22 2.09
C VAL A 126 19.78 1.15 3.05
N LEU A 127 20.62 0.14 2.92
CA LEU A 127 21.79 -0.03 3.79
C LEU A 127 22.82 1.08 3.62
N SER A 128 22.97 1.62 2.41
CA SER A 128 23.94 2.70 2.14
C SER A 128 23.67 3.99 2.90
N VAL A 129 22.39 4.21 3.28
CA VAL A 129 21.96 5.38 4.07
C VAL A 129 22.04 5.10 5.58
N ASN A 130 21.82 3.85 5.99
CA ASN A 130 21.67 3.50 7.40
C ASN A 130 22.94 2.88 8.01
N VAL A 131 23.88 2.37 7.20
CA VAL A 131 25.09 1.70 7.70
C VAL A 131 26.33 2.58 7.44
N ALA A 132 26.94 3.06 8.50
CA ALA A 132 28.14 3.90 8.41
C ALA A 132 29.36 3.14 7.83
N ASN A 133 29.53 1.88 8.20
CA ASN A 133 30.62 1.05 7.72
C ASN A 133 30.23 0.35 6.40
N ARG A 134 30.61 0.97 5.29
CA ARG A 134 30.29 0.49 3.94
C ARG A 134 30.86 -0.90 3.62
N SER A 135 31.93 -1.34 4.29
CA SER A 135 32.49 -2.67 4.05
C SER A 135 31.58 -3.83 4.49
N LEU A 136 30.59 -3.55 5.35
CA LEU A 136 29.63 -4.52 5.82
C LEU A 136 28.42 -4.70 4.87
N ILE A 137 28.15 -3.71 4.02
CA ILE A 137 26.94 -3.66 3.20
C ILE A 137 26.80 -4.93 2.35
N ASP A 138 27.84 -5.34 1.64
CA ASP A 138 27.76 -6.52 0.76
C ASP A 138 27.53 -7.81 1.52
N ARG A 139 28.09 -7.93 2.74
CA ARG A 139 27.84 -9.08 3.61
C ARG A 139 26.38 -9.13 4.09
N ILE A 140 25.85 -7.97 4.48
CA ILE A 140 24.45 -7.84 4.91
C ILE A 140 23.50 -8.14 3.74
N VAL A 141 23.75 -7.57 2.55
CA VAL A 141 22.96 -7.83 1.34
C VAL A 141 22.93 -9.34 1.04
N THR A 142 24.08 -9.98 1.05
CA THR A 142 24.18 -11.43 0.81
C THR A 142 23.36 -12.23 1.81
N ARG A 143 23.43 -11.85 3.09
CA ARG A 143 22.68 -12.50 4.15
C ARG A 143 21.16 -12.28 4.01
N CYS A 144 20.74 -11.09 3.61
CA CYS A 144 19.32 -10.76 3.37
C CYS A 144 18.72 -11.51 2.17
N LEU A 145 19.54 -11.84 1.19
CA LEU A 145 19.11 -12.55 -0.02
C LEU A 145 19.24 -14.07 0.09
N ALA A 146 19.93 -14.58 1.12
CA ALA A 146 20.07 -16.02 1.33
C ALA A 146 18.69 -16.61 1.64
N THR A 147 18.27 -17.57 0.84
CA THR A 147 17.08 -18.41 1.05
C THR A 147 17.45 -19.57 1.97
N ASP A 148 17.49 -19.32 3.26
CA ASP A 148 17.60 -20.40 4.22
C ASP A 148 16.19 -20.87 4.58
N SER A 149 15.89 -22.13 4.33
CA SER A 149 14.54 -22.72 4.47
C SER A 149 14.00 -22.72 5.90
N GLN A 150 14.80 -22.30 6.87
CA GLN A 150 14.43 -22.27 8.29
C GLN A 150 14.17 -20.85 8.83
N GLU A 151 14.48 -19.80 8.11
CA GLU A 151 14.25 -18.43 8.56
C GLU A 151 13.04 -17.80 7.87
N ALA A 152 12.05 -17.39 8.67
CA ALA A 152 10.78 -16.81 8.20
C ALA A 152 10.95 -15.42 7.56
N GLU A 153 12.08 -14.75 7.77
CA GLU A 153 12.31 -13.39 7.31
C GLU A 153 13.38 -13.31 6.23
N THR A 154 13.02 -12.75 5.09
CA THR A 154 13.91 -12.53 3.95
C THR A 154 13.80 -11.08 3.45
N GLY A 155 14.78 -10.64 2.68
CA GLY A 155 14.75 -9.34 2.01
C GLY A 155 14.84 -8.16 2.97
N LEU A 156 13.97 -7.15 2.79
CA LEU A 156 14.00 -5.90 3.56
C LEU A 156 13.69 -6.09 5.04
N ARG A 157 12.79 -7.01 5.41
CA ARG A 157 12.49 -7.28 6.83
C ARG A 157 13.72 -7.79 7.56
N ARG A 158 14.48 -8.66 6.93
CA ARG A 158 15.74 -9.15 7.50
C ARG A 158 16.79 -8.03 7.59
N ALA A 159 16.83 -7.11 6.63
CA ALA A 159 17.70 -5.94 6.70
C ALA A 159 17.34 -5.06 7.89
N GLU A 160 16.06 -4.80 8.12
CA GLU A 160 15.55 -4.05 9.27
C GLU A 160 15.93 -4.72 10.59
N SER A 161 15.68 -6.03 10.75
CA SER A 161 16.05 -6.79 11.95
C SER A 161 17.56 -6.75 12.22
N LEU A 162 18.40 -6.83 11.18
CA LEU A 162 19.85 -6.73 11.33
C LEU A 162 20.31 -5.32 11.72
N LEU A 163 19.65 -4.26 11.22
CA LEU A 163 19.96 -2.89 11.60
C LEU A 163 19.64 -2.63 13.06
N ILE A 164 18.49 -3.09 13.56
CA ILE A 164 18.11 -2.97 14.98
C ILE A 164 19.14 -3.64 15.88
N LEU A 165 19.62 -4.84 15.53
CA LEU A 165 20.64 -5.55 16.29
C LEU A 165 22.03 -4.90 16.28
N MET A 166 22.27 -3.96 15.37
CA MET A 166 23.54 -3.21 15.29
C MET A 166 23.49 -1.90 16.07
N GLU A 167 22.33 -1.44 16.49
CA GLU A 167 22.13 -0.25 17.33
C GLU A 167 22.22 -0.55 18.84
N GLU A 168 22.11 -1.82 19.24
CA GLU A 168 22.33 -2.30 20.61
C GLU A 168 23.84 -2.57 20.89
#